data_e64f6ea95967895f2192fe58784f5826
#
_entry.id   e64f6ea95967895f2192fe58784f5826
#
_cell.length_a   1.000
_cell.length_b   1.000
_cell.length_c   1.000
_cell.angle_alpha   90.00
_cell.angle_beta   90.00
_cell.angle_gamma   90.00
#
_symmetry.space_group_name_H-M   'P 1'
#
loop_
_entity.id
_entity.type
_entity.pdbx_description
1 polymer ?
#
loop_
_entity_poly.entity_id
_entity_poly.type
_entity_poly.pdbx_seq_one_letter_code
_entity_poly.pdbx_strand_id
1 'polypeptide(L)'
;MIVNHLCIDVGNTSIHYGLVSGQTVEFAGQFPTHNFEQTPSTKFARAVAPLMSQAVGVSYCSVVPTINENLCASLTEFTKPIFHLTCETCTGLNLAYPKPYEIGEDRIANAIAAQEFYGIPAIVIDMGTAVTFDIISSKGYEGGIIAPGLAVMTHYLHEQTALLPELEPKDLVNX
;
A
#
# COMPACT_ATOMS: atom_id res chain seq x y z
N MET A 1 -24.59 -3.17 13.24
CA MET A 1 -23.47 -2.44 13.88
C MET A 1 -22.42 -2.19 12.82
N ILE A 2 -21.96 -0.94 12.75
CA ILE A 2 -20.85 -0.58 11.86
C ILE A 2 -19.57 -1.13 12.49
N VAL A 3 -18.79 -1.85 11.71
CA VAL A 3 -17.58 -2.53 12.19
C VAL A 3 -16.39 -1.83 11.54
N ASN A 4 -15.54 -1.25 12.36
CA ASN A 4 -14.38 -0.52 11.90
C ASN A 4 -13.15 -1.42 11.92
N HIS A 5 -12.34 -1.34 10.86
CA HIS A 5 -11.04 -2.01 10.78
C HIS A 5 -9.95 -0.96 10.57
N LEU A 6 -8.82 -1.13 11.23
CA LEU A 6 -7.63 -0.36 10.91
C LEU A 6 -6.91 -1.05 9.75
N CYS A 7 -6.76 -0.35 8.64
CA CYS A 7 -6.03 -0.84 7.48
C CYS A 7 -4.71 -0.08 7.37
N ILE A 8 -3.62 -0.83 7.10
CA ILE A 8 -2.26 -0.26 7.02
C ILE A 8 -1.60 -0.78 5.75
N ASP A 9 -1.07 0.15 4.95
CA ASP A 9 -0.29 -0.14 3.76
C ASP A 9 1.15 0.34 3.99
N VAL A 10 2.10 -0.59 3.94
CA VAL A 10 3.51 -0.33 4.22
C VAL A 10 4.28 -0.25 2.90
N GLY A 11 4.41 0.96 2.38
CA GLY A 11 5.20 1.25 1.19
C GLY A 11 6.64 1.62 1.51
N ASN A 12 7.48 1.63 0.47
CA ASN A 12 8.91 1.97 0.62
C ASN A 12 9.15 3.41 1.13
N THR A 13 8.27 4.32 0.80
CA THR A 13 8.41 5.75 1.17
C THR A 13 7.56 6.10 2.39
N SER A 14 6.31 5.62 2.40
CA SER A 14 5.33 5.97 3.43
C SER A 14 4.53 4.76 3.85
N ILE A 15 4.16 4.74 5.13
CA ILE A 15 3.16 3.85 5.69
C ILE A 15 1.85 4.64 5.70
N HIS A 16 0.84 4.17 4.98
CA HIS A 16 -0.50 4.76 5.00
C HIS A 16 -1.37 3.96 5.96
N TYR A 17 -2.27 4.64 6.66
CA TYR A 17 -3.19 3.96 7.57
C TYR A 17 -4.53 4.68 7.59
N GLY A 18 -5.58 3.92 7.74
CA GLY A 18 -6.93 4.48 7.76
C GLY A 18 -7.90 3.57 8.51
N LEU A 19 -8.91 4.17 9.11
CA LEU A 19 -10.00 3.44 9.74
C LEU A 19 -11.08 3.24 8.68
N VAL A 20 -11.36 1.99 8.37
CA VAL A 20 -12.28 1.61 7.30
C VAL A 20 -13.57 1.06 7.93
N SER A 21 -14.69 1.59 7.48
CA SER A 21 -16.03 1.22 7.94
C SER A 21 -16.88 0.86 6.72
N GLY A 22 -17.08 -0.43 6.49
CA GLY A 22 -17.73 -0.88 5.25
C GLY A 22 -16.90 -0.48 4.04
N GLN A 23 -17.45 0.38 3.19
CA GLN A 23 -16.78 0.86 1.97
C GLN A 23 -16.23 2.29 2.13
N THR A 24 -16.18 2.80 3.35
CA THR A 24 -15.79 4.19 3.60
C THR A 24 -14.51 4.23 4.45
N VAL A 25 -13.56 5.05 4.05
CA VAL A 25 -12.40 5.40 4.89
C VAL A 25 -12.81 6.60 5.74
N GLU A 26 -12.95 6.40 7.04
CA GLU A 26 -13.38 7.45 7.97
C GLU A 26 -12.22 8.33 8.44
N PHE A 27 -11.02 7.78 8.44
CA PHE A 27 -9.80 8.53 8.80
C PHE A 27 -8.65 7.95 8.01
N ALA A 28 -7.79 8.82 7.51
CA ALA A 28 -6.57 8.41 6.84
C ALA A 28 -5.39 9.27 7.30
N GLY A 29 -4.25 8.63 7.45
CA GLY A 29 -3.01 9.29 7.82
C GLY A 29 -1.82 8.62 7.16
N GLN A 30 -0.65 9.24 7.30
CA GLN A 30 0.58 8.65 6.78
C GLN A 30 1.75 8.88 7.74
N PHE A 31 2.76 8.00 7.63
CA PHE A 31 3.96 8.03 8.47
C PHE A 31 5.14 7.65 7.58
N PRO A 32 6.24 8.41 7.58
CA PRO A 32 7.39 8.10 6.73
C PRO A 32 8.02 6.76 7.13
N THR A 33 8.24 5.89 6.15
CA THR A 33 8.76 4.53 6.38
C THR A 33 10.14 4.55 7.03
N HIS A 34 11.03 5.46 6.58
CA HIS A 34 12.38 5.56 7.13
C HIS A 34 12.41 5.89 8.64
N ASN A 35 11.39 6.57 9.14
CA ASN A 35 11.28 6.84 10.57
C ASN A 35 10.93 5.59 11.36
N PHE A 36 10.33 4.61 10.71
CA PHE A 36 9.95 3.34 11.33
C PHE A 36 11.15 2.40 11.46
N GLU A 37 12.04 2.41 10.48
CA GLU A 37 13.23 1.54 10.50
C GLU A 37 14.19 1.87 11.65
N GLN A 38 14.27 3.13 12.05
CA GLN A 38 15.24 3.60 13.05
C GLN A 38 14.79 3.38 14.49
N THR A 39 13.50 3.29 14.75
CA THR A 39 12.96 3.09 16.10
C THR A 39 11.64 2.32 16.02
N PRO A 40 11.51 1.16 16.70
CA PRO A 40 10.20 0.50 16.81
C PRO A 40 9.28 1.52 17.48
N SER A 41 8.30 1.85 16.81
CA SER A 41 7.81 3.19 16.84
C SER A 41 6.71 3.37 17.86
N THR A 42 7.11 3.75 19.03
CA THR A 42 6.21 4.42 19.96
C THR A 42 5.48 5.58 19.29
N LYS A 43 6.13 6.26 18.31
CA LYS A 43 5.47 7.33 17.54
C LYS A 43 4.33 6.80 16.67
N PHE A 44 4.58 5.70 15.94
CA PHE A 44 3.53 5.07 15.12
C PHE A 44 2.42 4.52 16.00
N ALA A 45 2.77 3.78 17.07
CA ALA A 45 1.79 3.25 18.02
C ALA A 45 0.90 4.35 18.57
N ARG A 46 1.48 5.50 18.95
CA ARG A 46 0.71 6.66 19.42
C ARG A 46 -0.21 7.24 18.33
N ALA A 47 0.25 7.25 17.08
CA ALA A 47 -0.55 7.78 15.97
C ALA A 47 -1.78 6.90 15.72
N VAL A 48 -1.63 5.58 15.80
CA VAL A 48 -2.74 4.65 15.51
C VAL A 48 -3.59 4.32 16.74
N ALA A 49 -3.14 4.62 17.95
CA ALA A 49 -3.86 4.27 19.20
C ALA A 49 -5.31 4.74 19.22
N PRO A 50 -5.64 5.98 18.81
CA PRO A 50 -7.04 6.40 18.79
C PRO A 50 -7.91 5.60 17.81
N LEU A 51 -7.31 5.14 16.70
CA LEU A 51 -7.99 4.32 15.70
C LEU A 51 -8.15 2.88 16.20
N MET A 52 -7.10 2.36 16.84
CA MET A 52 -7.12 1.01 17.42
C MET A 52 -8.24 0.84 18.46
N SER A 53 -8.52 1.90 19.23
CA SER A 53 -9.60 1.85 20.22
C SER A 53 -10.98 1.66 19.57
N GLN A 54 -11.13 2.10 18.31
CA GLN A 54 -12.37 2.03 17.55
C GLN A 54 -12.44 0.82 16.63
N ALA A 55 -11.30 0.18 16.34
CA ALA A 55 -11.21 -0.94 15.41
C ALA A 55 -11.47 -2.27 16.11
N VAL A 56 -12.07 -3.22 15.41
CA VAL A 56 -12.22 -4.60 15.88
C VAL A 56 -11.00 -5.46 15.52
N GLY A 57 -10.20 -5.00 14.57
CA GLY A 57 -8.99 -5.69 14.12
C GLY A 57 -8.17 -4.82 13.19
N VAL A 58 -7.02 -5.33 12.81
CA VAL A 58 -6.06 -4.67 11.90
C VAL A 58 -5.83 -5.56 10.69
N SER A 59 -5.80 -4.96 9.51
CA SER A 59 -5.31 -5.62 8.29
C SER A 59 -4.14 -4.81 7.75
N TYR A 60 -3.08 -5.49 7.31
CA TYR A 60 -1.98 -4.76 6.69
C TYR A 60 -1.43 -5.52 5.48
N CYS A 61 -0.82 -4.78 4.56
CA CYS A 61 0.03 -5.28 3.50
C CYS A 61 1.38 -4.55 3.58
N SER A 62 2.45 -5.17 3.09
CA SER A 62 3.79 -4.59 3.22
C SER A 62 4.71 -4.99 2.09
N VAL A 63 5.34 -4.00 1.48
CA VAL A 63 6.45 -4.25 0.54
C VAL A 63 7.81 -3.92 1.17
N VAL A 64 7.85 -3.83 2.52
CA VAL A 64 9.08 -3.58 3.29
C VAL A 64 9.20 -4.63 4.42
N PRO A 65 9.60 -5.87 4.09
CA PRO A 65 9.61 -6.97 5.07
C PRO A 65 10.41 -6.69 6.34
N THR A 66 11.45 -5.86 6.22
CA THR A 66 12.34 -5.54 7.37
C THR A 66 11.64 -4.85 8.53
N ILE A 67 10.50 -4.21 8.30
CA ILE A 67 9.78 -3.53 9.39
C ILE A 67 8.57 -4.31 9.90
N ASN A 68 8.20 -5.42 9.26
CA ASN A 68 6.97 -6.15 9.60
C ASN A 68 6.96 -6.62 11.06
N GLU A 69 8.09 -7.12 11.54
CA GLU A 69 8.22 -7.57 12.92
C GLU A 69 7.98 -6.43 13.92
N ASN A 70 8.60 -5.29 13.66
CA ASN A 70 8.45 -4.09 14.48
C ASN A 70 7.03 -3.50 14.38
N LEU A 71 6.41 -3.59 13.20
CA LEU A 71 5.02 -3.18 13.01
C LEU A 71 4.09 -4.04 13.88
N CYS A 72 4.20 -5.35 13.78
CA CYS A 72 3.39 -6.27 14.56
C CYS A 72 3.61 -6.04 16.07
N ALA A 73 4.86 -5.89 16.49
CA ALA A 73 5.18 -5.59 17.89
C ALA A 73 4.52 -4.30 18.38
N SER A 74 4.49 -3.27 17.53
CA SER A 74 3.83 -1.99 17.86
C SER A 74 2.32 -2.12 18.01
N LEU A 75 1.71 -3.11 17.34
CA LEU A 75 0.27 -3.32 17.32
C LEU A 75 -0.21 -4.31 18.40
N THR A 76 0.66 -5.20 18.88
CA THR A 76 0.27 -6.25 19.84
C THR A 76 -0.21 -5.70 21.19
N GLU A 77 0.21 -4.51 21.57
CA GLU A 77 -0.26 -3.85 22.80
C GLU A 77 -1.79 -3.68 22.84
N PHE A 78 -2.43 -3.66 21.66
CA PHE A 78 -3.86 -3.39 21.55
C PHE A 78 -4.73 -4.65 21.62
N THR A 79 -4.12 -5.83 21.70
CA THR A 79 -4.83 -7.13 21.84
C THR A 79 -5.93 -7.37 20.79
N LYS A 80 -5.77 -6.81 19.58
CA LYS A 80 -6.71 -6.98 18.48
C LYS A 80 -6.17 -8.01 17.48
N PRO A 81 -7.06 -8.75 16.79
CA PRO A 81 -6.59 -9.62 15.69
C PRO A 81 -5.86 -8.82 14.63
N ILE A 82 -4.73 -9.37 14.15
CA ILE A 82 -3.94 -8.77 13.08
C ILE A 82 -3.93 -9.73 11.90
N PHE A 83 -4.32 -9.23 10.73
CA PHE A 83 -4.33 -9.98 9.48
C PHE A 83 -3.26 -9.38 8.54
N HIS A 84 -2.33 -10.21 8.10
CA HIS A 84 -1.33 -9.84 7.10
C HIS A 84 -1.81 -10.35 5.73
N LEU A 85 -2.08 -9.44 4.80
CA LEU A 85 -2.43 -9.78 3.43
C LEU A 85 -1.15 -10.16 2.68
N THR A 86 -1.08 -11.40 2.22
CA THR A 86 0.01 -11.92 1.38
C THR A 86 -0.61 -12.74 0.26
N CYS A 87 0.20 -13.23 -0.67
CA CYS A 87 -0.30 -14.13 -1.70
C CYS A 87 -0.87 -15.45 -1.11
N GLU A 88 -0.39 -15.83 0.08
CA GLU A 88 -0.85 -17.07 0.75
C GLU A 88 -2.14 -16.85 1.53
N THR A 89 -2.33 -15.66 2.09
CA THR A 89 -3.52 -15.33 2.90
C THR A 89 -4.63 -14.69 2.07
N CYS A 90 -4.35 -14.37 0.81
CA CYS A 90 -5.32 -13.78 -0.10
C CYS A 90 -6.44 -14.77 -0.39
N THR A 91 -7.67 -14.43 0.00
CA THR A 91 -8.83 -15.29 -0.22
C THR A 91 -9.89 -14.65 -1.11
N GLY A 92 -9.79 -13.36 -1.38
CA GLY A 92 -10.80 -12.63 -2.14
C GLY A 92 -10.58 -12.57 -3.64
N LEU A 93 -9.39 -13.01 -4.10
CA LEU A 93 -8.99 -12.85 -5.51
C LEU A 93 -8.14 -14.05 -5.91
N ASN A 94 -8.44 -14.63 -7.08
CA ASN A 94 -7.57 -15.66 -7.64
C ASN A 94 -6.29 -15.00 -8.18
N LEU A 95 -5.13 -15.53 -7.80
CA LEU A 95 -3.84 -15.05 -8.31
C LEU A 95 -3.42 -15.95 -9.47
N ALA A 96 -3.82 -15.56 -10.70
CA ALA A 96 -3.55 -16.32 -11.93
C ALA A 96 -2.13 -16.11 -12.47
N TYR A 97 -1.38 -15.19 -11.88
CA TYR A 97 0.02 -14.93 -12.21
C TYR A 97 0.87 -16.16 -11.81
N PRO A 98 1.79 -16.63 -12.68
CA PRO A 98 2.51 -17.89 -12.44
C PRO A 98 3.38 -17.94 -11.17
N LYS A 99 3.76 -16.78 -10.66
CA LYS A 99 4.62 -16.68 -9.46
C LYS A 99 4.00 -15.72 -8.46
N PRO A 100 2.94 -16.13 -7.76
CA PRO A 100 2.20 -15.21 -6.87
C PRO A 100 3.06 -14.55 -5.80
N TYR A 101 4.13 -15.22 -5.36
CA TYR A 101 5.05 -14.70 -4.34
C TYR A 101 5.91 -13.52 -4.84
N GLU A 102 5.92 -13.24 -6.16
CA GLU A 102 6.61 -12.07 -6.71
C GLU A 102 5.70 -10.83 -6.76
N ILE A 103 4.40 -10.99 -6.48
CA ILE A 103 3.45 -9.87 -6.51
C ILE A 103 3.59 -9.08 -5.21
N GLY A 104 3.79 -7.77 -5.31
CA GLY A 104 3.75 -6.89 -4.14
C GLY A 104 2.39 -6.96 -3.46
N GLU A 105 2.39 -6.99 -2.14
CA GLU A 105 1.16 -7.12 -1.35
C GLU A 105 0.21 -5.93 -1.55
N ASP A 106 0.76 -4.74 -1.76
CA ASP A 106 0.03 -3.53 -2.14
C ASP A 106 -0.77 -3.73 -3.42
N ARG A 107 -0.17 -4.40 -4.42
CA ARG A 107 -0.82 -4.68 -5.70
C ARG A 107 -1.95 -5.71 -5.53
N ILE A 108 -1.77 -6.69 -4.65
CA ILE A 108 -2.83 -7.65 -4.30
C ILE A 108 -4.01 -6.89 -3.65
N ALA A 109 -3.71 -6.00 -2.70
CA ALA A 109 -4.73 -5.19 -2.03
C ALA A 109 -5.51 -4.33 -3.04
N ASN A 110 -4.78 -3.65 -3.92
CA ASN A 110 -5.38 -2.82 -4.97
C ASN A 110 -6.28 -3.64 -5.92
N ALA A 111 -5.85 -4.84 -6.28
CA ALA A 111 -6.61 -5.72 -7.18
C ALA A 111 -7.90 -6.24 -6.52
N ILE A 112 -7.83 -6.60 -5.23
CA ILE A 112 -9.02 -6.99 -4.46
C ILE A 112 -10.01 -5.82 -4.42
N ALA A 113 -9.52 -4.62 -4.11
CA ALA A 113 -10.36 -3.42 -4.04
C ALA A 113 -11.01 -3.11 -5.40
N ALA A 114 -10.23 -3.21 -6.47
CA ALA A 114 -10.75 -2.98 -7.83
C ALA A 114 -11.86 -3.96 -8.18
N GLN A 115 -11.66 -5.25 -7.90
CA GLN A 115 -12.66 -6.27 -8.13
C GLN A 115 -13.95 -6.00 -7.33
N GLU A 116 -13.80 -5.65 -6.06
CA GLU A 116 -14.93 -5.46 -5.15
C GLU A 116 -15.74 -4.20 -5.47
N PHE A 117 -15.08 -3.09 -5.76
CA PHE A 117 -15.75 -1.79 -5.89
C PHE A 117 -16.13 -1.44 -7.33
N TYR A 118 -15.39 -1.94 -8.31
CA TYR A 118 -15.58 -1.56 -9.71
C TYR A 118 -15.91 -2.74 -10.62
N GLY A 119 -15.65 -3.96 -10.17
CA GLY A 119 -15.89 -5.17 -10.95
C GLY A 119 -14.71 -5.51 -11.86
N ILE A 120 -14.83 -6.61 -12.58
CA ILE A 120 -13.83 -7.11 -13.51
C ILE A 120 -14.44 -7.30 -14.90
N PRO A 121 -13.68 -7.17 -16.02
CA PRO A 121 -12.23 -6.93 -16.04
C PRO A 121 -11.85 -5.50 -15.68
N ALA A 122 -10.64 -5.33 -15.11
CA ALA A 122 -10.15 -4.03 -14.68
C ALA A 122 -8.64 -3.91 -14.92
N ILE A 123 -8.18 -2.67 -15.09
CA ILE A 123 -6.76 -2.34 -15.01
C ILE A 123 -6.62 -1.32 -13.88
N VAL A 124 -5.80 -1.65 -12.91
CA VAL A 124 -5.47 -0.73 -11.81
C VAL A 124 -4.17 0.00 -12.17
N ILE A 125 -4.20 1.32 -12.07
CA ILE A 125 -3.01 2.14 -12.25
C ILE A 125 -2.72 2.81 -10.91
N ASP A 126 -1.59 2.48 -10.32
CA ASP A 126 -1.14 3.07 -9.06
C ASP A 126 0.07 3.96 -9.35
N MET A 127 -0.03 5.24 -8.99
CA MET A 127 0.97 6.26 -9.35
C MET A 127 1.67 6.77 -8.08
N GLY A 128 2.82 6.16 -7.77
CA GLY A 128 3.63 6.52 -6.61
C GLY A 128 5.11 6.64 -6.97
N THR A 129 5.97 6.13 -6.10
CA THR A 129 7.43 6.02 -6.33
C THR A 129 7.71 5.20 -7.59
N ALA A 130 6.93 4.16 -7.80
CA ALA A 130 6.80 3.48 -9.10
C ALA A 130 5.38 3.73 -9.64
N VAL A 131 5.20 3.54 -10.94
CA VAL A 131 3.87 3.44 -11.53
C VAL A 131 3.64 1.97 -11.85
N THR A 132 2.57 1.39 -11.30
CA THR A 132 2.21 0.00 -11.61
C THR A 132 0.92 -0.03 -12.44
N PHE A 133 0.83 -1.02 -13.31
CA PHE A 133 -0.38 -1.32 -14.09
C PHE A 133 -0.70 -2.78 -13.82
N ASP A 134 -1.84 -3.05 -13.22
CA ASP A 134 -2.25 -4.40 -12.80
C ASP A 134 -3.49 -4.83 -13.59
N ILE A 135 -3.45 -6.03 -14.13
CA ILE A 135 -4.51 -6.58 -14.97
C ILE A 135 -5.31 -7.61 -14.18
N ILE A 136 -6.59 -7.34 -14.01
CA ILE A 136 -7.53 -8.23 -13.34
C ILE A 136 -8.62 -8.64 -14.36
N SER A 137 -8.81 -9.93 -14.56
CA SER A 137 -9.81 -10.46 -15.47
C SER A 137 -10.71 -11.48 -14.78
N SER A 138 -11.55 -12.15 -15.55
CA SER A 138 -12.34 -13.27 -15.02
C SER A 138 -11.49 -14.43 -14.49
N LYS A 139 -10.20 -14.46 -14.82
CA LYS A 139 -9.27 -15.46 -14.26
C LYS A 139 -8.68 -15.01 -12.91
N GLY A 140 -8.83 -13.74 -12.57
CA GLY A 140 -8.22 -13.12 -11.39
C GLY A 140 -7.09 -12.16 -11.77
N TYR A 141 -6.10 -12.01 -10.92
CA TYR A 141 -4.92 -11.18 -11.15
C TYR A 141 -3.97 -11.90 -12.12
N GLU A 142 -3.79 -11.34 -13.31
CA GLU A 142 -2.98 -11.97 -14.38
C GLU A 142 -1.54 -11.44 -14.43
N GLY A 143 -1.23 -10.40 -13.69
CA GLY A 143 0.10 -9.77 -13.71
C GLY A 143 0.01 -8.29 -14.04
N GLY A 144 1.16 -7.69 -14.33
CA GLY A 144 1.18 -6.27 -14.64
C GLY A 144 2.56 -5.77 -15.04
N ILE A 145 2.67 -4.45 -15.13
CA ILE A 145 3.89 -3.75 -15.52
C ILE A 145 4.27 -2.82 -14.36
N ILE A 146 5.56 -2.66 -14.15
CA ILE A 146 6.12 -1.67 -13.21
C ILE A 146 6.99 -0.71 -14.03
N ALA A 147 6.74 0.57 -13.90
CA ALA A 147 7.52 1.64 -14.53
C ALA A 147 8.03 2.61 -13.45
N PRO A 148 9.08 3.37 -13.73
CA PRO A 148 9.52 4.41 -12.80
C PRO A 148 8.42 5.44 -12.56
N GLY A 149 8.27 5.90 -11.33
CA GLY A 149 7.37 7.02 -11.03
C GLY A 149 7.92 8.33 -11.60
N LEU A 150 7.06 9.33 -11.71
CA LEU A 150 7.39 10.61 -12.34
C LEU A 150 8.63 11.26 -11.72
N ALA A 151 8.71 11.30 -10.39
CA ALA A 151 9.85 11.92 -9.70
C ALA A 151 11.17 11.20 -10.00
N VAL A 152 11.13 9.86 -10.02
CA VAL A 152 12.31 9.04 -10.35
C VAL A 152 12.73 9.28 -11.80
N MET A 153 11.75 9.31 -12.71
CA MET A 153 11.99 9.48 -14.14
C MET A 153 12.57 10.87 -14.44
N THR A 154 12.01 11.94 -13.88
CA THR A 154 12.48 13.30 -14.14
C THR A 154 13.88 13.52 -13.57
N HIS A 155 14.14 13.01 -12.36
CA HIS A 155 15.45 13.08 -11.75
C HIS A 155 16.51 12.34 -12.58
N TYR A 156 16.20 11.12 -13.00
CA TYR A 156 17.12 10.33 -13.84
C TYR A 156 17.41 11.02 -15.18
N LEU A 157 16.38 11.56 -15.83
CA LEU A 157 16.56 12.27 -17.10
C LEU A 157 17.45 13.50 -16.93
N HIS A 158 17.28 14.25 -15.84
CA HIS A 158 18.16 15.39 -15.53
C HIS A 158 19.61 14.94 -15.36
N GLU A 159 19.84 13.87 -14.59
CA GLU A 159 21.20 13.38 -14.35
C GLU A 159 21.90 12.84 -15.60
N GLN A 160 21.13 12.23 -16.51
CA GLN A 160 21.70 11.52 -17.67
C GLN A 160 21.76 12.37 -18.94
N THR A 161 21.32 13.62 -18.89
CA THR A 161 21.34 14.50 -20.06
C THR A 161 21.92 15.87 -19.73
N ALA A 162 22.55 16.52 -20.73
CA ALA A 162 23.23 17.79 -20.51
C ALA A 162 22.28 19.00 -20.49
N LEU A 163 21.09 18.87 -21.02
CA LEU A 163 20.18 20.01 -21.24
C LEU A 163 18.81 19.91 -20.58
N LEU A 164 18.45 18.75 -20.06
CA LEU A 164 17.13 18.62 -19.45
C LEU A 164 17.16 19.20 -18.03
N PRO A 165 16.21 20.08 -17.71
CA PRO A 165 16.14 20.65 -16.37
C PRO A 165 15.69 19.62 -15.35
N GLU A 166 16.04 19.83 -14.10
CA GLU A 166 15.46 19.08 -13.00
C GLU A 166 14.01 19.56 -12.79
N LEU A 167 13.05 18.65 -12.94
CA LEU A 167 11.64 18.96 -12.78
C LEU A 167 11.10 18.25 -11.53
N GLU A 168 10.41 19.00 -10.71
CA GLU A 168 9.66 18.39 -9.60
C GLU A 168 8.25 17.98 -10.09
N PRO A 169 7.61 17.00 -9.43
CA PRO A 169 6.26 16.58 -9.84
C PRO A 169 5.25 17.72 -9.94
N LYS A 170 5.37 18.75 -9.08
CA LYS A 170 4.51 19.93 -9.12
C LYS A 170 4.65 20.74 -10.44
N ASP A 171 5.79 20.65 -11.08
CA ASP A 171 6.06 21.39 -12.34
C ASP A 171 5.35 20.74 -13.54
N LEU A 172 5.01 19.46 -13.42
CA LEU A 172 4.38 18.67 -14.49
C LEU A 172 2.86 18.89 -14.57
N VAL A 173 2.26 19.44 -13.52
CA VAL A 173 0.81 19.65 -13.47
C VAL A 173 0.38 20.86 -14.30
N ASN A 174 1.30 21.76 -14.69
CA ASN A 174 1.05 23.02 -15.42
C ASN A 174 1.50 23.03 -16.88
N UNK A 175 1.81 22.04 -17.13
CA UNK A 175 2.22 21.88 -18.44
C UNK A 175 1.21 21.68 -19.44
#